data_9cf872bb92f5a0fb979f63c41d80e4ba
#
_entry.id   9cf872bb92f5a0fb979f63c41d80e4ba
#
_cell.length_a   1.000
_cell.length_b   1.000
_cell.length_c   1.000
_cell.angle_alpha   90.00
_cell.angle_beta   90.00
_cell.angle_gamma   90.00
#
_symmetry.space_group_name_H-M   'P 1'
#
loop_
_entity.id
_entity.type
_entity.pdbx_description
1 polymer ?
#
loop_
_entity_poly.entity_id
_entity_poly.type
_entity_poly.pdbx_seq_one_letter_code
_entity_poly.pdbx_strand_id
1 'polypeptide(L)'
;MRHSQYLIPLIQRGYVWTLTEQIFPLWEDLIDRMDAIAAFKVDAEKVGGAEKLRALRKHFLGTVVVGSAKGGGADTIPTREVIDGQQRITTLQILLLAFRDVVKPLEDEGLDYSLKTLTRNLGKYRERGHHLKVWPTNVGRDVMQALSDAGSIEAVCDRFPVKGPKKARYERPLMVQAYLFLHALLAAQLRGVRYDDSSAEPLDELDELLNEALGEDGSAEPTIADQVIRSIEKDNVVVPPRAELPLQAERAHLLYETLRDGFQVMSLELDDEDDPQIIFETLNARGAPLLPSDLIRNFVFLQATRKREDVDALYDAHWKAFDEKPAENAKKEGERFWRKEARQGRLKSVRLDLLLYNYVSLRKCEDLKVAHVFEEFKGWWESSGKGTEFELARITSTAKHFETFLLPNQTSRLGLFCRRMQLLDTSTLTPVV
;
A
#
# COMPACT_ATOMS: atom_id res chain seq x y z
N MET A 1 -9.69 14.84 -10.06
CA MET A 1 -10.61 13.97 -9.28
C MET A 1 -11.90 14.73 -8.98
N ARG A 2 -12.75 14.92 -9.96
CA ARG A 2 -14.06 15.59 -9.75
C ARG A 2 -15.00 14.55 -9.13
N HIS A 3 -16.04 14.93 -8.45
CA HIS A 3 -17.15 14.16 -7.89
C HIS A 3 -17.23 12.67 -8.26
N SER A 4 -16.25 11.88 -7.88
CA SER A 4 -16.18 10.44 -8.11
C SER A 4 -15.48 9.77 -6.94
N GLN A 5 -15.84 8.52 -6.68
CA GLN A 5 -15.11 7.66 -5.76
C GLN A 5 -14.29 6.65 -6.57
N TYR A 6 -13.05 6.47 -6.21
CA TYR A 6 -12.17 5.44 -6.76
C TYR A 6 -12.18 4.24 -5.81
N LEU A 7 -12.84 3.17 -6.24
CA LEU A 7 -12.96 1.93 -5.50
C LEU A 7 -11.78 1.02 -5.84
N ILE A 8 -11.02 0.63 -4.85
CA ILE A 8 -10.02 -0.42 -5.00
C ILE A 8 -10.72 -1.74 -4.70
N PRO A 9 -10.87 -2.64 -5.69
CA PRO A 9 -11.59 -3.89 -5.51
C PRO A 9 -10.92 -4.78 -4.47
N LEU A 10 -11.71 -5.64 -3.80
CA LEU A 10 -11.22 -6.64 -2.86
C LEU A 10 -10.20 -7.60 -3.48
N ILE A 11 -10.29 -7.79 -4.78
CA ILE A 11 -9.39 -8.64 -5.55
C ILE A 11 -7.95 -8.11 -5.60
N GLN A 12 -7.73 -6.82 -5.33
CA GLN A 12 -6.40 -6.24 -5.36
C GLN A 12 -5.71 -6.34 -4.00
N ARG A 13 -4.36 -6.43 -4.03
CA ARG A 13 -3.54 -6.46 -2.81
C ARG A 13 -3.75 -5.19 -1.99
N GLY A 14 -3.55 -5.30 -0.67
CA GLY A 14 -3.53 -4.14 0.21
C GLY A 14 -2.40 -3.16 -0.13
N TYR A 15 -2.32 -2.08 0.64
CA TYR A 15 -1.25 -1.10 0.50
C TYR A 15 0.10 -1.70 0.94
N VAL A 16 1.13 -1.59 0.08
CA VAL A 16 2.44 -2.22 0.27
C VAL A 16 3.63 -1.29 0.07
N TRP A 17 3.42 -0.04 -0.33
CA TRP A 17 4.51 0.92 -0.49
C TRP A 17 5.18 1.22 0.85
N THR A 18 6.51 1.16 0.84
CA THR A 18 7.37 1.42 2.01
C THR A 18 7.93 2.84 1.98
N LEU A 19 8.39 3.31 3.13
CA LEU A 19 8.95 4.67 3.25
C LEU A 19 10.16 4.85 2.34
N THR A 20 11.12 3.93 2.39
CA THR A 20 12.42 4.07 1.74
C THR A 20 12.38 3.78 0.23
N GLU A 21 11.57 2.83 -0.21
CA GLU A 21 11.61 2.38 -1.61
C GLU A 21 10.69 3.19 -2.53
N GLN A 22 9.56 3.71 -2.03
CA GLN A 22 8.58 4.38 -2.89
C GLN A 22 8.16 5.76 -2.39
N ILE A 23 7.97 5.94 -1.06
CA ILE A 23 7.43 7.20 -0.53
C ILE A 23 8.49 8.28 -0.53
N PHE A 24 9.71 7.96 -0.10
CA PHE A 24 10.81 8.92 -0.09
C PHE A 24 11.22 9.37 -1.50
N PRO A 25 11.41 8.48 -2.50
CA PRO A 25 11.63 8.92 -3.88
C PRO A 25 10.51 9.82 -4.45
N LEU A 26 9.24 9.52 -4.13
CA LEU A 26 8.12 10.39 -4.52
C LEU A 26 8.24 11.78 -3.86
N TRP A 27 8.71 11.84 -2.61
CA TRP A 27 8.96 13.10 -1.91
C TRP A 27 10.09 13.90 -2.58
N GLU A 28 11.20 13.26 -2.94
CA GLU A 28 12.31 13.89 -3.66
C GLU A 28 11.84 14.49 -4.99
N ASP A 29 11.10 13.72 -5.80
CA ASP A 29 10.49 14.20 -7.04
C ASP A 29 9.59 15.42 -6.81
N LEU A 30 8.85 15.46 -5.69
CA LEU A 30 7.97 16.57 -5.36
C LEU A 30 8.76 17.84 -5.05
N ILE A 31 9.82 17.74 -4.26
CA ILE A 31 10.64 18.88 -3.88
C ILE A 31 11.46 19.41 -5.07
N ASP A 32 12.08 18.53 -5.84
CA ASP A 32 12.79 18.90 -7.06
C ASP A 32 11.86 19.65 -8.03
N ARG A 33 10.64 19.21 -8.12
CA ARG A 33 9.63 19.87 -8.97
C ARG A 33 9.20 21.20 -8.42
N MET A 34 9.04 21.32 -7.10
CA MET A 34 8.71 22.55 -6.41
C MET A 34 9.82 23.60 -6.62
N ASP A 35 11.09 23.20 -6.45
CA ASP A 35 12.26 24.05 -6.65
C ASP A 35 12.38 24.54 -8.11
N ALA A 36 12.14 23.63 -9.09
CA ALA A 36 12.13 23.99 -10.49
C ALA A 36 11.03 25.02 -10.84
N ILE A 37 9.84 24.90 -10.24
CA ILE A 37 8.75 25.87 -10.43
C ILE A 37 9.07 27.20 -9.75
N ALA A 38 9.66 27.17 -8.54
CA ALA A 38 10.09 28.37 -7.84
C ALA A 38 11.14 29.17 -8.63
N ALA A 39 12.21 28.48 -9.08
CA ALA A 39 13.25 29.08 -9.90
C ALA A 39 12.68 29.69 -11.18
N PHE A 40 11.77 28.96 -11.82
CA PHE A 40 11.13 29.45 -13.04
C PHE A 40 10.27 30.70 -12.81
N LYS A 41 9.53 30.80 -11.68
CA LYS A 41 8.74 32.00 -11.35
C LYS A 41 9.64 33.21 -11.18
N VAL A 42 10.77 33.09 -10.51
CA VAL A 42 11.75 34.16 -10.32
C VAL A 42 12.29 34.66 -11.67
N ASP A 43 12.56 33.75 -12.61
CA ASP A 43 13.03 34.12 -13.95
C ASP A 43 11.90 34.69 -14.84
N ALA A 44 10.68 34.24 -14.67
CA ALA A 44 9.52 34.71 -15.41
C ALA A 44 9.11 36.14 -14.99
N GLU A 45 9.25 36.51 -13.73
CA GLU A 45 9.05 37.90 -13.26
C GLU A 45 10.01 38.87 -13.92
N LYS A 46 11.26 38.43 -14.20
CA LYS A 46 12.26 39.22 -14.90
C LYS A 46 12.00 39.40 -16.41
N VAL A 47 11.23 38.52 -17.04
CA VAL A 47 11.11 38.44 -18.53
C VAL A 47 9.66 38.50 -19.03
N GLY A 48 8.64 38.65 -18.16
CA GLY A 48 7.23 38.78 -18.55
C GLY A 48 6.61 37.52 -19.15
N GLY A 49 6.40 36.45 -18.35
CA GLY A 49 6.07 35.21 -18.97
C GLY A 49 5.18 34.20 -18.23
N ALA A 50 3.87 34.51 -18.07
CA ALA A 50 2.88 33.48 -17.69
C ALA A 50 2.75 32.33 -18.72
N GLU A 51 3.18 32.57 -19.97
CA GLU A 51 3.14 31.58 -21.06
C GLU A 51 4.22 30.49 -20.93
N LYS A 52 5.32 30.80 -20.27
CA LYS A 52 6.45 29.87 -20.09
C LYS A 52 6.21 28.81 -19.02
N LEU A 53 5.33 29.02 -18.03
CA LEU A 53 5.01 27.99 -17.01
C LEU A 53 4.43 26.72 -17.65
N ARG A 54 3.73 26.85 -18.78
CA ARG A 54 3.24 25.72 -19.59
C ARG A 54 4.37 24.97 -20.30
N ALA A 55 5.55 25.57 -20.44
CA ALA A 55 6.73 24.95 -21.08
C ALA A 55 7.53 24.04 -20.13
N LEU A 56 7.35 24.15 -18.81
CA LEU A 56 7.92 23.21 -17.88
C LEU A 56 7.29 21.84 -18.06
N ARG A 57 8.07 20.85 -18.50
CA ARG A 57 7.59 19.47 -18.65
C ARG A 57 7.06 18.98 -17.30
N LYS A 58 5.84 18.46 -17.27
CA LYS A 58 5.26 17.86 -16.06
C LYS A 58 6.00 16.57 -15.71
N HIS A 59 6.19 16.34 -14.43
CA HIS A 59 6.71 15.06 -13.96
C HIS A 59 5.62 13.98 -14.11
N PHE A 60 5.94 12.91 -14.79
CA PHE A 60 4.98 11.84 -15.07
C PHE A 60 4.98 10.81 -13.92
N LEU A 61 3.88 10.76 -13.17
CA LEU A 61 3.69 9.83 -12.07
C LEU A 61 3.20 8.43 -12.50
N GLY A 62 3.05 8.20 -13.79
CA GLY A 62 2.59 6.92 -14.34
C GLY A 62 1.10 6.91 -14.67
N THR A 63 0.58 5.70 -14.96
CA THR A 63 -0.80 5.48 -15.43
C THR A 63 -1.66 4.92 -14.30
N VAL A 64 -2.92 5.33 -14.26
CA VAL A 64 -3.98 4.71 -13.46
C VAL A 64 -5.03 4.20 -14.43
N VAL A 65 -5.36 2.91 -14.35
CA VAL A 65 -6.40 2.28 -15.17
C VAL A 65 -7.65 2.12 -14.33
N VAL A 66 -8.76 2.60 -14.84
CA VAL A 66 -10.06 2.57 -14.16
C VAL A 66 -11.14 2.00 -15.07
N GLY A 67 -12.08 1.29 -14.50
CA GLY A 67 -13.31 0.92 -15.19
C GLY A 67 -14.23 2.12 -15.40
N SER A 68 -15.22 1.95 -16.29
CA SER A 68 -16.27 2.93 -16.55
C SER A 68 -17.01 3.29 -15.25
N ALA A 69 -17.50 4.54 -15.17
CA ALA A 69 -18.19 5.01 -13.97
C ALA A 69 -19.52 4.28 -13.80
N LYS A 70 -19.75 3.71 -12.60
CA LYS A 70 -21.01 3.05 -12.23
C LYS A 70 -21.75 3.89 -11.18
N GLY A 71 -23.08 3.88 -11.24
CA GLY A 71 -23.92 4.63 -10.33
C GLY A 71 -23.93 6.14 -10.66
N GLY A 72 -24.39 6.93 -9.70
CA GLY A 72 -24.54 8.39 -9.85
C GLY A 72 -26.02 8.79 -9.91
N GLY A 73 -26.52 9.27 -8.78
CA GLY A 73 -27.86 9.79 -8.58
C GLY A 73 -27.84 10.92 -7.55
N ALA A 74 -29.00 11.42 -7.16
CA ALA A 74 -29.09 12.57 -6.23
C ALA A 74 -28.35 12.34 -4.89
N ASP A 75 -28.36 11.09 -4.41
CA ASP A 75 -27.77 10.70 -3.10
C ASP A 75 -26.59 9.73 -3.24
N THR A 76 -26.11 9.47 -4.46
CA THR A 76 -25.02 8.53 -4.73
C THR A 76 -23.95 9.22 -5.57
N ILE A 77 -22.71 8.75 -5.43
CA ILE A 77 -21.58 9.27 -6.18
C ILE A 77 -21.16 8.28 -7.27
N PRO A 78 -20.77 8.75 -8.48
CA PRO A 78 -20.18 7.87 -9.47
C PRO A 78 -18.95 7.17 -8.92
N THR A 79 -18.91 5.84 -9.02
CA THR A 79 -17.82 5.01 -8.52
C THR A 79 -17.06 4.42 -9.71
N ARG A 80 -15.74 4.57 -9.70
CA ARG A 80 -14.81 4.01 -10.68
C ARG A 80 -13.96 2.95 -10.03
N GLU A 81 -13.98 1.76 -10.57
CA GLU A 81 -13.15 0.67 -10.09
C GLU A 81 -11.71 0.86 -10.58
N VAL A 82 -10.74 0.84 -9.66
CA VAL A 82 -9.31 0.95 -10.00
C VAL A 82 -8.79 -0.42 -10.39
N ILE A 83 -8.33 -0.57 -11.63
CA ILE A 83 -7.82 -1.82 -12.20
C ILE A 83 -6.30 -1.89 -12.04
N ASP A 84 -5.61 -0.77 -12.26
CA ASP A 84 -4.17 -0.63 -12.01
C ASP A 84 -3.84 0.76 -11.49
N GLY A 85 -2.70 0.88 -10.78
CA GLY A 85 -2.24 2.12 -10.16
C GLY A 85 -2.79 2.38 -8.76
N GLN A 86 -3.37 1.38 -8.10
CA GLN A 86 -3.97 1.49 -6.76
C GLN A 86 -3.01 2.05 -5.70
N GLN A 87 -1.75 1.59 -5.68
CA GLN A 87 -0.74 2.07 -4.71
C GLN A 87 -0.50 3.56 -4.89
N ARG A 88 -0.37 3.99 -6.15
CA ARG A 88 -0.13 5.37 -6.54
C ARG A 88 -1.29 6.29 -6.14
N ILE A 89 -2.53 5.92 -6.48
CA ILE A 89 -3.69 6.75 -6.15
C ILE A 89 -3.93 6.82 -4.64
N THR A 90 -3.66 5.73 -3.91
CA THR A 90 -3.74 5.68 -2.44
C THR A 90 -2.69 6.58 -1.81
N THR A 91 -1.43 6.53 -2.28
CA THR A 91 -0.35 7.39 -1.76
C THR A 91 -0.61 8.86 -2.04
N LEU A 92 -1.07 9.22 -3.24
CA LEU A 92 -1.45 10.60 -3.54
C LEU A 92 -2.60 11.08 -2.64
N GLN A 93 -3.56 10.22 -2.32
CA GLN A 93 -4.62 10.56 -1.37
C GLN A 93 -4.07 10.79 0.04
N ILE A 94 -3.13 9.95 0.51
CA ILE A 94 -2.46 10.10 1.80
C ILE A 94 -1.66 11.40 1.85
N LEU A 95 -0.91 11.73 0.79
CA LEU A 95 -0.17 12.99 0.66
C LEU A 95 -1.10 14.21 0.78
N LEU A 96 -2.24 14.19 0.08
CA LEU A 96 -3.21 15.27 0.14
C LEU A 96 -3.89 15.39 1.51
N LEU A 97 -4.13 14.27 2.21
CA LEU A 97 -4.65 14.28 3.58
C LEU A 97 -3.62 14.87 4.56
N ALA A 98 -2.37 14.45 4.46
CA ALA A 98 -1.27 14.99 5.27
C ALA A 98 -1.11 16.49 5.01
N PHE A 99 -1.13 16.92 3.74
CA PHE A 99 -1.02 18.34 3.38
C PHE A 99 -2.19 19.17 3.92
N ARG A 100 -3.41 18.68 3.79
CA ARG A 100 -4.60 19.33 4.37
C ARG A 100 -4.45 19.57 5.87
N ASP A 101 -3.94 18.57 6.59
CA ASP A 101 -3.83 18.65 8.04
C ASP A 101 -2.68 19.55 8.49
N VAL A 102 -1.56 19.59 7.73
CA VAL A 102 -0.42 20.50 8.00
C VAL A 102 -0.79 21.96 7.79
N VAL A 103 -1.55 22.30 6.74
CA VAL A 103 -1.88 23.72 6.43
C VAL A 103 -3.04 24.28 7.25
N LYS A 104 -3.78 23.43 7.96
CA LYS A 104 -4.93 23.85 8.75
C LYS A 104 -4.67 25.05 9.68
N PRO A 105 -3.50 25.17 10.37
CA PRO A 105 -3.19 26.33 11.19
C PRO A 105 -2.96 27.63 10.43
N LEU A 106 -2.82 27.62 9.10
CA LEU A 106 -2.69 28.82 8.28
C LEU A 106 -4.02 29.58 8.12
N GLU A 107 -5.15 28.92 8.42
CA GLU A 107 -6.51 29.49 8.30
C GLU A 107 -6.81 30.09 6.92
N ASP A 108 -6.18 29.53 5.86
CA ASP A 108 -6.39 29.94 4.47
C ASP A 108 -7.62 29.21 3.91
N GLU A 109 -8.74 29.91 3.79
CA GLU A 109 -10.02 29.37 3.33
C GLU A 109 -9.95 28.81 1.90
N GLY A 110 -9.17 29.44 1.02
CA GLY A 110 -9.06 29.03 -0.39
C GLY A 110 -8.29 27.71 -0.54
N LEU A 111 -7.17 27.60 0.16
CA LEU A 111 -6.36 26.38 0.18
C LEU A 111 -7.09 25.23 0.91
N ASP A 112 -7.72 25.53 2.04
CA ASP A 112 -8.52 24.55 2.81
C ASP A 112 -9.67 24.00 1.98
N TYR A 113 -10.45 24.85 1.30
CA TYR A 113 -11.51 24.40 0.40
C TYR A 113 -10.98 23.53 -0.75
N SER A 114 -9.87 23.95 -1.36
CA SER A 114 -9.24 23.22 -2.45
C SER A 114 -8.79 21.81 -2.00
N LEU A 115 -8.13 21.71 -0.88
CA LEU A 115 -7.65 20.43 -0.33
C LEU A 115 -8.82 19.55 0.17
N LYS A 116 -9.86 20.14 0.75
CA LYS A 116 -11.08 19.41 1.12
C LYS A 116 -11.75 18.79 -0.11
N THR A 117 -11.87 19.52 -1.22
CA THR A 117 -12.47 18.98 -2.45
C THR A 117 -11.64 17.88 -3.11
N LEU A 118 -10.31 17.88 -2.92
CA LEU A 118 -9.41 16.85 -3.41
C LEU A 118 -9.38 15.61 -2.51
N THR A 119 -9.63 15.77 -1.21
CA THR A 119 -9.57 14.67 -0.24
C THR A 119 -10.93 14.06 0.07
N ARG A 120 -12.01 14.80 -0.13
CA ARG A 120 -13.38 14.35 0.17
C ARG A 120 -14.36 14.68 -0.95
N ASN A 121 -15.39 13.87 -1.06
CA ASN A 121 -16.59 14.18 -1.81
C ASN A 121 -17.51 14.98 -0.90
N LEU A 122 -17.80 16.23 -1.32
CA LEU A 122 -18.66 17.12 -0.56
C LEU A 122 -20.12 16.82 -0.91
N GLY A 123 -20.94 16.53 0.11
CA GLY A 123 -22.37 16.21 -0.05
C GLY A 123 -22.90 15.36 1.08
N LYS A 124 -24.21 15.08 1.04
CA LYS A 124 -24.85 14.13 1.95
C LYS A 124 -25.04 12.82 1.20
N TYR A 125 -24.28 11.81 1.57
CA TYR A 125 -24.32 10.49 0.95
C TYR A 125 -24.93 9.49 1.92
N ARG A 126 -25.73 8.55 1.41
CA ARG A 126 -26.40 7.50 2.23
C ARG A 126 -25.44 6.38 2.58
N GLU A 127 -24.53 6.04 1.67
CA GLU A 127 -23.64 4.91 1.87
C GLU A 127 -22.37 5.29 2.63
N ARG A 128 -21.95 4.40 3.52
CA ARG A 128 -20.71 4.55 4.30
C ARG A 128 -19.53 4.63 3.34
N GLY A 129 -18.66 5.61 3.55
CA GLY A 129 -17.45 5.78 2.78
C GLY A 129 -17.58 6.61 1.50
N HIS A 130 -18.80 6.93 1.02
CA HIS A 130 -18.99 7.75 -0.20
C HIS A 130 -18.38 9.16 -0.09
N HIS A 131 -18.14 9.66 1.12
CA HIS A 131 -17.42 10.91 1.32
C HIS A 131 -15.92 10.81 1.02
N LEU A 132 -15.34 9.59 0.94
CA LEU A 132 -13.95 9.39 0.59
C LEU A 132 -13.74 9.35 -0.93
N LYS A 133 -12.66 9.98 -1.39
CA LYS A 133 -12.26 9.95 -2.82
C LYS A 133 -11.72 8.59 -3.21
N VAL A 134 -10.93 7.97 -2.34
CA VAL A 134 -10.35 6.64 -2.53
C VAL A 134 -10.93 5.72 -1.46
N TRP A 135 -11.55 4.63 -1.91
CA TRP A 135 -12.10 3.59 -1.06
C TRP A 135 -11.26 2.33 -1.21
N PRO A 136 -10.34 2.05 -0.27
CA PRO A 136 -9.41 0.92 -0.38
C PRO A 136 -10.10 -0.43 -0.23
N THR A 137 -9.33 -1.51 -0.38
CA THR A 137 -9.75 -2.88 -0.01
C THR A 137 -10.13 -2.94 1.48
N ASN A 138 -10.86 -3.96 1.90
CA ASN A 138 -11.37 -4.09 3.28
C ASN A 138 -10.31 -3.84 4.35
N VAL A 139 -9.11 -4.37 4.18
CA VAL A 139 -7.98 -4.22 5.13
C VAL A 139 -7.55 -2.75 5.31
N GLY A 140 -7.70 -1.93 4.27
CA GLY A 140 -7.30 -0.52 4.29
C GLY A 140 -8.42 0.48 4.60
N ARG A 141 -9.69 0.04 4.60
CA ARG A 141 -10.86 0.93 4.74
C ARG A 141 -10.87 1.70 6.05
N ASP A 142 -10.72 0.99 7.16
CA ASP A 142 -10.75 1.61 8.49
C ASP A 142 -9.55 2.53 8.70
N VAL A 143 -8.39 2.19 8.12
CA VAL A 143 -7.20 3.05 8.16
C VAL A 143 -7.42 4.32 7.35
N MET A 144 -7.89 4.21 6.10
CA MET A 144 -8.16 5.39 5.25
C MET A 144 -9.23 6.29 5.85
N GLN A 145 -10.29 5.71 6.42
CA GLN A 145 -11.33 6.44 7.14
C GLN A 145 -10.74 7.21 8.31
N ALA A 146 -9.92 6.53 9.14
CA ALA A 146 -9.29 7.14 10.30
C ALA A 146 -8.34 8.29 9.89
N LEU A 147 -7.51 8.12 8.85
CA LEU A 147 -6.64 9.18 8.32
C LEU A 147 -7.45 10.36 7.77
N SER A 148 -8.56 10.08 7.07
CA SER A 148 -9.42 11.14 6.57
C SER A 148 -10.10 11.96 7.67
N ASP A 149 -10.43 11.34 8.79
CA ASP A 149 -11.18 11.96 9.89
C ASP A 149 -10.29 12.60 10.97
N ALA A 150 -9.03 12.21 11.05
CA ALA A 150 -8.11 12.61 12.12
C ALA A 150 -7.90 14.13 12.22
N GLY A 151 -7.59 14.80 11.11
CA GLY A 151 -7.40 16.26 11.06
C GLY A 151 -6.14 16.78 11.76
N SER A 152 -5.31 15.92 12.35
CA SER A 152 -3.99 16.24 12.89
C SER A 152 -3.12 15.00 13.06
N ILE A 153 -1.80 15.20 13.19
CA ILE A 153 -0.84 14.09 13.39
C ILE A 153 -1.03 13.42 14.76
N GLU A 154 -1.36 14.20 15.79
CA GLU A 154 -1.59 13.71 17.15
C GLU A 154 -2.78 12.74 17.16
N ALA A 155 -3.89 13.12 16.53
CA ALA A 155 -5.07 12.26 16.43
C ALA A 155 -4.80 10.95 15.69
N VAL A 156 -3.90 10.96 14.68
CA VAL A 156 -3.45 9.74 14.01
C VAL A 156 -2.58 8.88 14.95
N CYS A 157 -1.64 9.49 15.67
CA CYS A 157 -0.81 8.78 16.64
C CYS A 157 -1.63 8.14 17.77
N ASP A 158 -2.64 8.85 18.28
CA ASP A 158 -3.55 8.36 19.33
C ASP A 158 -4.41 7.19 18.81
N ARG A 159 -4.86 7.28 17.57
CA ARG A 159 -5.67 6.21 16.95
C ARG A 159 -4.84 4.96 16.63
N PHE A 160 -3.55 5.13 16.31
CA PHE A 160 -2.62 4.05 15.97
C PHE A 160 -1.41 4.08 16.92
N PRO A 161 -1.61 3.76 18.21
CA PRO A 161 -0.54 3.77 19.19
C PRO A 161 0.43 2.62 18.92
N VAL A 162 1.69 2.86 19.15
CA VAL A 162 2.74 1.85 19.00
C VAL A 162 2.92 1.01 20.26
N LYS A 163 2.68 1.62 21.43
CA LYS A 163 2.77 0.95 22.73
C LYS A 163 1.38 0.53 23.20
N GLY A 164 1.14 -0.77 23.19
CA GLY A 164 -0.09 -1.34 23.73
C GLY A 164 0.00 -1.70 25.22
N PRO A 165 -1.12 -2.20 25.80
CA PRO A 165 -1.15 -2.76 27.14
C PRO A 165 -0.10 -3.86 27.32
N LYS A 166 0.51 -3.97 28.52
CA LYS A 166 1.50 -5.00 28.85
C LYS A 166 2.81 -4.97 28.03
N LYS A 167 3.24 -3.79 27.57
CA LYS A 167 4.47 -3.59 26.75
C LYS A 167 4.43 -4.27 25.37
N ALA A 168 3.25 -4.63 24.86
CA ALA A 168 3.10 -5.09 23.49
C ALA A 168 3.46 -3.92 22.54
N ARG A 169 4.26 -4.22 21.52
CA ARG A 169 4.56 -3.25 20.44
C ARG A 169 3.66 -3.56 19.26
N TYR A 170 3.05 -2.52 18.70
CA TYR A 170 2.21 -2.60 17.51
C TYR A 170 2.91 -1.90 16.34
N GLU A 171 3.08 -2.57 15.23
CA GLU A 171 3.54 -1.93 14.01
C GLU A 171 2.38 -1.16 13.36
N ARG A 172 2.61 0.12 13.10
CA ARG A 172 1.61 0.94 12.40
C ARG A 172 1.42 0.45 10.97
N PRO A 173 0.16 0.41 10.45
CA PRO A 173 -0.09 0.10 9.05
C PRO A 173 0.75 1.00 8.12
N LEU A 174 1.22 0.46 6.99
CA LEU A 174 2.06 1.21 6.03
C LEU A 174 1.43 2.53 5.57
N MET A 175 0.09 2.58 5.42
CA MET A 175 -0.64 3.83 5.11
C MET A 175 -0.47 4.88 6.22
N VAL A 176 -0.43 4.45 7.48
CA VAL A 176 -0.20 5.36 8.62
C VAL A 176 1.25 5.82 8.65
N GLN A 177 2.20 4.93 8.41
CA GLN A 177 3.62 5.28 8.31
C GLN A 177 3.84 6.31 7.19
N ALA A 178 3.25 6.09 6.01
CA ALA A 178 3.29 7.04 4.89
C ALA A 178 2.69 8.40 5.25
N TYR A 179 1.55 8.43 5.95
CA TYR A 179 0.93 9.67 6.41
C TYR A 179 1.86 10.44 7.38
N LEU A 180 2.39 9.75 8.39
CA LEU A 180 3.26 10.38 9.41
C LEU A 180 4.53 10.94 8.78
N PHE A 181 5.14 10.20 7.87
CA PHE A 181 6.33 10.63 7.14
C PHE A 181 6.04 11.87 6.28
N LEU A 182 5.03 11.80 5.43
CA LEU A 182 4.65 12.90 4.56
C LEU A 182 4.22 14.14 5.36
N HIS A 183 3.47 13.97 6.46
CA HIS A 183 3.07 15.07 7.32
C HIS A 183 4.27 15.78 7.95
N ALA A 184 5.23 15.02 8.48
CA ALA A 184 6.43 15.60 9.11
C ALA A 184 7.28 16.36 8.10
N LEU A 185 7.53 15.80 6.91
CA LEU A 185 8.32 16.46 5.87
C LEU A 185 7.59 17.65 5.24
N LEU A 186 6.27 17.57 5.04
CA LEU A 186 5.45 18.71 4.62
C LEU A 186 5.57 19.86 5.64
N ALA A 187 5.42 19.55 6.91
CA ALA A 187 5.52 20.56 7.97
C ALA A 187 6.92 21.21 8.03
N ALA A 188 7.99 20.44 7.84
CA ALA A 188 9.36 20.96 7.74
C ALA A 188 9.51 21.86 6.49
N GLN A 189 9.10 21.37 5.32
CA GLN A 189 9.19 22.10 4.06
C GLN A 189 8.44 23.45 4.10
N LEU A 190 7.25 23.47 4.71
CA LEU A 190 6.48 24.71 4.86
C LEU A 190 7.07 25.67 5.90
N ARG A 191 7.98 25.22 6.76
CA ARG A 191 8.80 26.04 7.66
C ARG A 191 10.12 26.49 7.05
N GLY A 192 10.40 26.11 5.81
CA GLY A 192 11.64 26.47 5.12
C GLY A 192 12.81 25.53 5.40
N VAL A 193 12.54 24.38 6.01
CA VAL A 193 13.55 23.35 6.31
C VAL A 193 13.47 22.26 5.24
N ARG A 194 14.61 21.91 4.66
CA ARG A 194 14.68 20.86 3.63
C ARG A 194 14.82 19.49 4.27
N TYR A 195 14.35 18.48 3.58
CA TYR A 195 14.45 17.09 4.02
C TYR A 195 15.89 16.57 4.06
N ASP A 196 16.79 17.13 3.23
CA ASP A 196 18.22 16.84 3.11
C ASP A 196 19.10 17.74 4.01
N ASP A 197 18.52 18.68 4.75
CA ASP A 197 19.25 19.45 5.77
C ASP A 197 19.72 18.50 6.89
N SER A 198 20.89 18.82 7.49
CA SER A 198 21.41 18.12 8.66
C SER A 198 20.41 18.19 9.81
N SER A 199 20.13 17.05 10.43
CA SER A 199 19.36 17.02 11.66
C SER A 199 20.29 17.44 12.80
N ALA A 200 19.94 18.50 13.52
CA ALA A 200 20.74 19.00 14.65
C ALA A 200 20.71 18.07 15.88
N GLU A 201 20.02 16.95 15.83
CA GLU A 201 19.97 15.96 16.92
C GLU A 201 21.11 14.95 16.77
N PRO A 202 21.95 14.79 17.81
CA PRO A 202 23.01 13.78 17.81
C PRO A 202 22.41 12.37 17.70
N LEU A 203 23.14 11.48 17.09
CA LEU A 203 22.83 10.04 17.09
C LEU A 203 22.78 9.56 18.54
N ASP A 204 21.82 8.68 18.88
CA ASP A 204 21.84 7.95 20.14
C ASP A 204 23.14 7.12 20.22
N GLU A 205 23.72 6.93 21.43
CA GLU A 205 24.93 6.11 21.65
C GLU A 205 24.83 4.72 20.99
N LEU A 206 23.64 4.17 20.88
CA LEU A 206 23.40 2.87 20.23
C LEU A 206 23.53 2.94 18.70
N ASP A 207 23.16 4.07 18.09
CA ASP A 207 23.29 4.31 16.64
C ASP A 207 24.75 4.56 16.27
N GLU A 208 25.53 5.23 17.13
CA GLU A 208 26.98 5.39 16.98
C GLU A 208 27.69 4.03 17.02
N LEU A 209 27.36 3.18 17.99
CA LEU A 209 27.90 1.83 18.14
C LEU A 209 27.52 0.91 16.96
N LEU A 210 26.32 1.07 16.40
CA LEU A 210 25.87 0.29 15.25
C LEU A 210 26.59 0.70 13.97
N ASN A 211 26.79 2.02 13.75
CA ASN A 211 27.54 2.55 12.61
C ASN A 211 29.03 2.11 12.68
N GLU A 212 29.62 2.13 13.87
CA GLU A 212 30.99 1.67 14.10
C GLU A 212 31.12 0.13 13.88
N ALA A 213 30.12 -0.65 14.30
CA ALA A 213 30.08 -2.10 14.12
C ALA A 213 29.82 -2.54 12.65
N LEU A 214 29.15 -1.73 11.87
CA LEU A 214 28.87 -1.99 10.43
C LEU A 214 30.02 -1.55 9.53
N GLY A 215 31.06 -0.84 10.06
CA GLY A 215 32.21 -0.39 9.27
C GLY A 215 31.86 0.67 8.24
N GLU A 216 30.77 1.40 8.42
CA GLU A 216 30.43 2.58 7.64
C GLU A 216 31.37 3.71 8.06
N ASP A 217 32.38 3.91 7.23
CA ASP A 217 33.42 4.91 7.46
C ASP A 217 32.80 6.31 7.32
N GLY A 218 32.75 7.03 8.45
CA GLY A 218 32.62 8.49 8.52
C GLY A 218 31.34 9.11 8.02
N SER A 219 30.28 8.99 8.78
CA SER A 219 29.40 10.05 9.24
C SER A 219 29.01 11.12 8.22
N ALA A 220 28.17 10.82 7.27
CA ALA A 220 27.23 11.84 6.84
C ALA A 220 26.29 12.10 8.03
N GLU A 221 26.21 13.33 8.53
CA GLU A 221 25.22 13.68 9.54
C GLU A 221 23.83 13.26 9.06
N PRO A 222 23.00 12.64 9.94
CA PRO A 222 21.67 12.20 9.53
C PRO A 222 20.84 13.38 9.04
N THR A 223 20.13 13.19 7.97
CA THR A 223 19.24 14.19 7.40
C THR A 223 17.92 14.29 8.20
N ILE A 224 17.16 15.34 7.96
CA ILE A 224 15.80 15.48 8.48
C ILE A 224 14.92 14.29 8.08
N ALA A 225 15.06 13.79 6.85
CA ALA A 225 14.32 12.62 6.39
C ALA A 225 14.71 11.35 7.16
N ASP A 226 16.01 11.14 7.41
CA ASP A 226 16.52 10.01 8.21
C ASP A 226 15.97 10.05 9.64
N GLN A 227 15.96 11.22 10.25
CA GLN A 227 15.40 11.42 11.59
C GLN A 227 13.92 11.04 11.65
N VAL A 228 13.13 11.48 10.66
CA VAL A 228 11.69 11.15 10.59
C VAL A 228 11.48 9.65 10.37
N ILE A 229 12.22 9.01 9.45
CA ILE A 229 12.15 7.57 9.20
C ILE A 229 12.47 6.80 10.48
N ARG A 230 13.59 7.11 11.14
CA ARG A 230 13.99 6.47 12.41
C ARG A 230 12.95 6.65 13.51
N SER A 231 12.34 7.85 13.62
CA SER A 231 11.28 8.09 14.60
C SER A 231 10.05 7.20 14.35
N ILE A 232 9.68 6.99 13.09
CA ILE A 232 8.57 6.09 12.71
C ILE A 232 8.93 4.64 13.01
N GLU A 233 10.14 4.20 12.67
CA GLU A 233 10.62 2.82 12.87
C GLU A 233 10.85 2.46 14.34
N LYS A 234 11.35 3.42 15.14
CA LYS A 234 11.56 3.25 16.60
C LYS A 234 10.28 3.46 17.41
N ASP A 235 9.16 3.71 16.74
CA ASP A 235 7.86 3.87 17.39
C ASP A 235 7.74 5.09 18.32
N ASN A 236 8.51 6.11 18.08
CA ASN A 236 8.45 7.35 18.83
C ASN A 236 7.27 8.23 18.35
N VAL A 237 6.93 9.21 19.16
CA VAL A 237 6.03 10.27 18.72
C VAL A 237 6.73 11.03 17.60
N VAL A 238 6.14 11.03 16.41
CA VAL A 238 6.69 11.77 15.27
C VAL A 238 6.40 13.25 15.48
N VAL A 239 7.41 13.99 15.91
CA VAL A 239 7.34 15.45 16.00
C VAL A 239 7.83 16.02 14.68
N PRO A 240 7.07 16.91 14.03
CA PRO A 240 7.55 17.56 12.82
C PRO A 240 8.84 18.35 13.12
N PRO A 241 9.89 18.21 12.30
CA PRO A 241 11.14 18.93 12.50
C PRO A 241 10.93 20.44 12.55
N ARG A 242 11.68 21.10 13.43
CA ARG A 242 11.62 22.56 13.62
C ARG A 242 10.20 23.07 13.89
N ALA A 243 9.46 22.39 14.75
CA ALA A 243 8.07 22.71 15.07
C ALA A 243 7.90 24.15 15.65
N GLU A 244 8.96 24.73 16.19
CA GLU A 244 9.03 26.11 16.70
C GLU A 244 8.96 27.20 15.61
N LEU A 245 9.30 26.85 14.36
CA LEU A 245 9.23 27.81 13.25
C LEU A 245 7.80 27.92 12.70
N PRO A 246 7.37 29.13 12.29
CA PRO A 246 6.06 29.35 11.73
C PRO A 246 5.92 28.69 10.34
N LEU A 247 4.72 28.22 10.02
CA LEU A 247 4.37 27.79 8.66
C LEU A 247 4.27 29.01 7.72
N GLN A 248 4.80 28.86 6.51
CA GLN A 248 4.81 29.90 5.49
C GLN A 248 3.72 29.64 4.43
N ALA A 249 2.71 30.51 4.38
CA ALA A 249 1.58 30.37 3.46
C ALA A 249 2.02 30.35 1.97
N GLU A 250 3.02 31.18 1.62
CA GLU A 250 3.55 31.23 0.26
C GLU A 250 4.12 29.87 -0.20
N ARG A 251 4.82 29.16 0.70
CA ARG A 251 5.32 27.82 0.42
C ARG A 251 4.17 26.80 0.27
N ALA A 252 3.12 26.96 1.07
CA ALA A 252 1.94 26.10 0.95
C ALA A 252 1.23 26.29 -0.40
N HIS A 253 1.08 27.53 -0.87
CA HIS A 253 0.54 27.81 -2.20
C HIS A 253 1.45 27.27 -3.31
N LEU A 254 2.77 27.45 -3.20
CA LEU A 254 3.72 26.94 -4.17
C LEU A 254 3.65 25.40 -4.26
N LEU A 255 3.58 24.74 -3.12
CA LEU A 255 3.43 23.27 -3.07
C LEU A 255 2.10 22.82 -3.68
N TYR A 256 1.00 23.51 -3.37
CA TYR A 256 -0.31 23.20 -3.98
C TYR A 256 -0.29 23.34 -5.51
N GLU A 257 0.31 24.42 -6.02
CA GLU A 257 0.49 24.62 -7.46
C GLU A 257 1.38 23.54 -8.08
N THR A 258 2.46 23.16 -7.37
CA THR A 258 3.35 22.08 -7.80
C THR A 258 2.59 20.77 -7.96
N LEU A 259 1.78 20.39 -6.98
CA LEU A 259 0.95 19.18 -7.05
C LEU A 259 -0.09 19.24 -8.17
N ARG A 260 -0.70 20.41 -8.39
CA ARG A 260 -1.73 20.60 -9.42
C ARG A 260 -1.19 20.67 -10.84
N ASP A 261 -0.10 21.40 -11.04
CA ASP A 261 0.39 21.78 -12.37
C ASP A 261 1.73 21.13 -12.74
N GLY A 262 2.54 20.73 -11.73
CA GLY A 262 3.86 20.13 -11.90
C GLY A 262 3.84 18.64 -12.19
N PHE A 263 2.77 17.93 -11.84
CA PHE A 263 2.63 16.49 -12.00
C PHE A 263 1.55 16.10 -13.01
N GLN A 264 1.74 14.94 -13.59
CA GLN A 264 0.77 14.36 -14.53
C GLN A 264 0.57 12.88 -14.25
N VAL A 265 -0.67 12.49 -14.04
CA VAL A 265 -1.13 11.09 -14.01
C VAL A 265 -1.93 10.84 -15.28
N MET A 266 -1.60 9.80 -16.03
CA MET A 266 -2.43 9.36 -17.15
C MET A 266 -3.56 8.51 -16.59
N SER A 267 -4.80 8.81 -16.95
CA SER A 267 -5.95 7.97 -16.61
C SER A 267 -6.44 7.28 -17.88
N LEU A 268 -6.40 5.95 -17.86
CA LEU A 268 -7.01 5.12 -18.90
C LEU A 268 -8.34 4.59 -18.36
N GLU A 269 -9.42 4.90 -19.05
CA GLU A 269 -10.76 4.38 -18.73
C GLU A 269 -11.07 3.22 -19.67
N LEU A 270 -11.42 2.07 -19.09
CA LEU A 270 -11.80 0.86 -19.83
C LEU A 270 -13.30 0.85 -20.08
N ASP A 271 -13.69 0.41 -21.24
CA ASP A 271 -15.07 0.17 -21.59
C ASP A 271 -15.60 -1.16 -21.03
N ASP A 272 -16.92 -1.35 -21.02
CA ASP A 272 -17.55 -2.59 -20.51
C ASP A 272 -17.21 -3.82 -21.37
N GLU A 273 -16.73 -3.64 -22.60
CA GLU A 273 -16.29 -4.69 -23.53
C GLU A 273 -14.83 -5.13 -23.29
N ASP A 274 -14.02 -4.31 -22.61
CA ASP A 274 -12.65 -4.61 -22.28
C ASP A 274 -12.58 -5.70 -21.18
N ASP A 275 -11.63 -6.63 -21.28
CA ASP A 275 -11.35 -7.57 -20.20
C ASP A 275 -10.32 -6.97 -19.23
N PRO A 276 -10.76 -6.52 -18.04
CA PRO A 276 -9.87 -5.90 -17.05
C PRO A 276 -8.72 -6.81 -16.64
N GLN A 277 -8.92 -8.14 -16.68
CA GLN A 277 -7.90 -9.11 -16.29
C GLN A 277 -6.76 -9.18 -17.31
N ILE A 278 -7.07 -9.24 -18.60
CA ILE A 278 -6.06 -9.26 -19.67
C ILE A 278 -5.21 -7.99 -19.63
N ILE A 279 -5.86 -6.85 -19.43
CA ILE A 279 -5.19 -5.56 -19.36
C ILE A 279 -4.30 -5.49 -18.11
N PHE A 280 -4.81 -5.93 -16.95
CA PHE A 280 -4.07 -6.00 -15.71
C PHE A 280 -2.84 -6.94 -15.82
N GLU A 281 -2.99 -8.13 -16.39
CA GLU A 281 -1.89 -9.07 -16.64
C GLU A 281 -0.84 -8.47 -17.57
N THR A 282 -1.27 -7.82 -18.65
CA THR A 282 -0.36 -7.18 -19.63
C THR A 282 0.43 -6.01 -19.04
N LEU A 283 -0.20 -5.17 -18.22
CA LEU A 283 0.44 -4.03 -17.56
C LEU A 283 1.42 -4.50 -16.48
N ASN A 284 1.04 -5.51 -15.70
CA ASN A 284 1.90 -6.05 -14.63
C ASN A 284 3.09 -6.86 -15.17
N ALA A 285 2.99 -7.43 -16.37
CA ALA A 285 4.13 -8.09 -17.01
C ALA A 285 5.34 -7.14 -17.26
N ARG A 286 5.10 -5.82 -17.22
CA ARG A 286 6.13 -4.77 -17.41
C ARG A 286 6.55 -4.10 -16.10
N GLY A 287 5.90 -4.42 -14.98
CA GLY A 287 6.17 -3.85 -13.65
C GLY A 287 6.84 -4.83 -12.69
N ALA A 288 6.80 -4.52 -11.38
CA ALA A 288 7.20 -5.49 -10.36
C ALA A 288 6.27 -6.71 -10.42
N PRO A 289 6.80 -7.92 -10.59
CA PRO A 289 5.98 -9.11 -10.79
C PRO A 289 5.08 -9.34 -9.56
N LEU A 290 3.79 -9.56 -9.81
CA LEU A 290 2.86 -9.98 -8.77
C LEU A 290 3.19 -11.42 -8.35
N LEU A 291 2.94 -11.71 -7.08
CA LEU A 291 3.01 -13.08 -6.60
C LEU A 291 1.91 -13.93 -7.26
N PRO A 292 2.18 -15.21 -7.58
CA PRO A 292 1.18 -16.13 -8.09
C PRO A 292 -0.12 -16.16 -7.26
N SER A 293 0.01 -16.08 -5.93
CA SER A 293 -1.14 -16.01 -5.02
C SER A 293 -1.99 -14.75 -5.18
N ASP A 294 -1.39 -13.63 -5.54
CA ASP A 294 -2.13 -12.39 -5.79
C ASP A 294 -2.90 -12.47 -7.13
N LEU A 295 -2.30 -13.07 -8.15
CA LEU A 295 -2.96 -13.32 -9.43
C LEU A 295 -4.14 -14.31 -9.27
N ILE A 296 -3.94 -15.40 -8.53
CA ILE A 296 -4.98 -16.39 -8.24
C ILE A 296 -6.14 -15.77 -7.47
N ARG A 297 -5.83 -14.97 -6.44
CA ARG A 297 -6.84 -14.22 -5.69
C ARG A 297 -7.69 -13.36 -6.62
N ASN A 298 -7.04 -12.57 -7.45
CA ASN A 298 -7.70 -11.67 -8.40
C ASN A 298 -8.62 -12.45 -9.34
N PHE A 299 -8.11 -13.54 -9.91
CA PHE A 299 -8.88 -14.41 -10.81
C PHE A 299 -10.12 -14.98 -10.12
N VAL A 300 -9.98 -15.59 -8.95
CA VAL A 300 -11.08 -16.26 -8.24
C VAL A 300 -12.20 -15.29 -7.90
N PHE A 301 -11.86 -14.12 -7.32
CA PHE A 301 -12.87 -13.14 -6.93
C PHE A 301 -13.47 -12.39 -8.12
N LEU A 302 -12.73 -12.25 -9.23
CA LEU A 302 -13.30 -11.75 -10.48
C LEU A 302 -14.34 -12.73 -11.04
N GLN A 303 -14.05 -14.05 -11.01
CA GLN A 303 -15.03 -15.07 -11.42
C GLN A 303 -16.28 -15.03 -10.52
N ALA A 304 -16.11 -14.88 -9.20
CA ALA A 304 -17.21 -14.70 -8.25
C ALA A 304 -18.08 -13.47 -8.60
N THR A 305 -17.44 -12.34 -8.89
CA THR A 305 -18.12 -11.10 -9.32
C THR A 305 -18.92 -11.32 -10.61
N ARG A 306 -18.31 -11.97 -11.62
CA ARG A 306 -19.00 -12.30 -12.90
C ARG A 306 -20.21 -13.19 -12.68
N LYS A 307 -20.15 -14.11 -11.70
CA LYS A 307 -21.26 -14.99 -11.31
C LYS A 307 -22.27 -14.32 -10.37
N ARG A 308 -22.05 -13.05 -9.99
CA ARG A 308 -22.86 -12.30 -9.04
C ARG A 308 -22.96 -12.96 -7.65
N GLU A 309 -21.89 -13.67 -7.25
CA GLU A 309 -21.76 -14.24 -5.91
C GLU A 309 -21.43 -13.13 -4.89
N ASP A 310 -21.71 -13.37 -3.61
CA ASP A 310 -21.33 -12.44 -2.54
C ASP A 310 -19.83 -12.52 -2.26
N VAL A 311 -19.08 -11.63 -2.92
CA VAL A 311 -17.61 -11.59 -2.86
C VAL A 311 -17.11 -11.26 -1.45
N ASP A 312 -17.79 -10.39 -0.71
CA ASP A 312 -17.41 -10.02 0.65
C ASP A 312 -17.56 -11.21 1.59
N ALA A 313 -18.67 -11.94 1.51
CA ALA A 313 -18.89 -13.14 2.30
C ALA A 313 -17.89 -14.26 1.96
N LEU A 314 -17.60 -14.49 0.68
CA LEU A 314 -16.59 -15.46 0.25
C LEU A 314 -15.18 -15.10 0.73
N TYR A 315 -14.83 -13.83 0.67
CA TYR A 315 -13.55 -13.34 1.19
C TYR A 315 -13.42 -13.55 2.69
N ASP A 316 -14.40 -13.09 3.45
CA ASP A 316 -14.38 -13.20 4.91
C ASP A 316 -14.36 -14.66 5.39
N ALA A 317 -15.10 -15.57 4.73
CA ALA A 317 -15.16 -16.97 5.09
C ALA A 317 -13.91 -17.77 4.70
N HIS A 318 -13.29 -17.48 3.54
CA HIS A 318 -12.32 -18.40 2.93
C HIS A 318 -10.96 -17.81 2.61
N TRP A 319 -10.83 -16.48 2.45
CA TRP A 319 -9.56 -15.87 2.04
C TRP A 319 -8.92 -14.97 3.07
N LYS A 320 -9.70 -14.32 3.91
CA LYS A 320 -9.23 -13.37 4.92
C LYS A 320 -8.09 -13.89 5.78
N ALA A 321 -8.14 -15.17 6.15
CA ALA A 321 -7.08 -15.80 6.92
C ALA A 321 -5.72 -15.83 6.18
N PHE A 322 -5.71 -15.87 4.85
CA PHE A 322 -4.48 -15.81 4.06
C PHE A 322 -3.85 -14.42 4.06
N ASP A 323 -4.68 -13.39 4.13
CA ASP A 323 -4.19 -12.01 4.13
C ASP A 323 -3.90 -11.46 5.54
N GLU A 324 -4.62 -11.92 6.57
CA GLU A 324 -4.59 -11.28 7.90
C GLU A 324 -3.98 -12.14 9.02
N LYS A 325 -3.86 -13.47 8.85
CA LYS A 325 -3.33 -14.34 9.92
C LYS A 325 -1.92 -13.91 10.34
N PRO A 326 -1.70 -13.55 11.63
CA PRO A 326 -0.38 -13.16 12.11
C PRO A 326 0.63 -14.31 11.97
N ALA A 327 1.90 -13.97 11.73
CA ALA A 327 2.96 -14.94 11.75
C ALA A 327 3.23 -15.43 13.20
N GLU A 328 3.66 -16.67 13.33
CA GLU A 328 4.16 -17.20 14.59
C GLU A 328 5.46 -16.50 15.01
N ASN A 329 5.59 -16.17 16.30
CA ASN A 329 6.77 -15.47 16.83
C ASN A 329 7.15 -14.23 16.00
N ALA A 330 6.13 -13.52 15.49
CA ALA A 330 6.35 -12.30 14.74
C ALA A 330 7.20 -11.34 15.59
N LYS A 331 8.36 -10.98 15.08
CA LYS A 331 9.21 -9.94 15.70
C LYS A 331 8.55 -8.57 15.59
N LYS A 332 7.71 -8.41 14.56
CA LYS A 332 6.91 -7.24 14.29
C LYS A 332 5.43 -7.65 14.13
N GLU A 333 4.52 -6.88 14.70
CA GLU A 333 3.07 -7.22 14.73
C GLU A 333 2.39 -7.15 13.34
N GLY A 334 3.02 -6.73 12.31
CA GLY A 334 2.53 -6.71 10.93
C GLY A 334 2.87 -7.96 10.13
N GLU A 335 3.75 -8.83 10.63
CA GLU A 335 4.15 -10.02 9.88
C GLU A 335 3.00 -10.99 9.70
N ARG A 336 2.67 -11.28 8.43
CA ARG A 336 1.57 -12.19 8.06
C ARG A 336 2.09 -13.59 7.82
N PHE A 337 1.44 -14.59 8.44
CA PHE A 337 1.84 -16.00 8.35
C PHE A 337 2.04 -16.46 6.90
N TRP A 338 1.04 -16.25 6.05
CA TRP A 338 1.04 -16.74 4.68
C TRP A 338 1.91 -15.92 3.73
N ARG A 339 2.32 -14.70 4.12
CA ARG A 339 3.19 -13.82 3.34
C ARG A 339 4.68 -14.00 3.67
N LYS A 340 5.01 -14.81 4.68
CA LYS A 340 6.40 -15.18 4.97
C LYS A 340 6.97 -16.06 3.86
N GLU A 341 8.23 -15.80 3.54
CA GLU A 341 9.01 -16.72 2.69
C GLU A 341 9.24 -18.05 3.42
N ALA A 342 9.16 -19.12 2.65
CA ALA A 342 9.51 -20.45 3.10
C ALA A 342 10.24 -21.19 1.95
N ARG A 343 10.94 -22.26 2.36
CA ARG A 343 11.65 -23.13 1.42
C ARG A 343 11.01 -24.50 1.43
N GLN A 344 10.79 -25.04 0.22
CA GLN A 344 10.35 -26.40 -0.02
C GLN A 344 11.31 -27.03 -1.03
N GLY A 345 12.30 -27.78 -0.56
CA GLY A 345 13.39 -28.27 -1.39
C GLY A 345 14.14 -27.13 -2.08
N ARG A 346 14.12 -27.08 -3.41
CA ARG A 346 14.75 -26.02 -4.21
C ARG A 346 13.87 -24.78 -4.39
N LEU A 347 12.59 -24.89 -4.07
CA LEU A 347 11.62 -23.80 -4.23
C LEU A 347 11.72 -22.84 -3.05
N LYS A 348 11.83 -21.55 -3.34
CA LYS A 348 11.75 -20.47 -2.36
C LYS A 348 10.67 -19.50 -2.82
N SER A 349 9.60 -19.38 -2.04
CA SER A 349 8.49 -18.44 -2.30
C SER A 349 7.76 -18.16 -0.99
N VAL A 350 6.75 -17.27 -1.03
CA VAL A 350 5.87 -17.09 0.12
C VAL A 350 5.04 -18.34 0.38
N ARG A 351 4.70 -18.58 1.63
CA ARG A 351 3.97 -19.78 2.07
C ARG A 351 2.66 -20.02 1.30
N LEU A 352 1.95 -18.95 0.95
CA LEU A 352 0.71 -19.04 0.18
C LEU A 352 0.94 -19.54 -1.25
N ASP A 353 1.99 -19.07 -1.91
CA ASP A 353 2.35 -19.58 -3.25
C ASP A 353 2.71 -21.05 -3.21
N LEU A 354 3.46 -21.48 -2.18
CA LEU A 354 3.81 -22.89 -2.00
C LEU A 354 2.57 -23.75 -1.70
N LEU A 355 1.62 -23.25 -0.92
CA LEU A 355 0.33 -23.93 -0.71
C LEU A 355 -0.40 -24.12 -2.03
N LEU A 356 -0.57 -23.05 -2.81
CA LEU A 356 -1.32 -23.09 -4.07
C LEU A 356 -0.62 -23.94 -5.12
N TYR A 357 0.70 -23.89 -5.18
CA TYR A 357 1.50 -24.82 -6.01
C TYR A 357 1.21 -26.28 -5.67
N ASN A 358 1.34 -26.67 -4.40
CA ASN A 358 1.09 -28.05 -3.96
C ASN A 358 -0.38 -28.46 -4.21
N TYR A 359 -1.32 -27.53 -3.95
CA TYR A 359 -2.74 -27.79 -4.17
C TYR A 359 -3.04 -28.10 -5.63
N VAL A 360 -2.56 -27.29 -6.58
CA VAL A 360 -2.80 -27.51 -8.01
C VAL A 360 -2.06 -28.76 -8.52
N SER A 361 -0.80 -28.96 -8.10
CA SER A 361 -0.03 -30.16 -8.45
C SER A 361 -0.77 -31.43 -8.06
N LEU A 362 -1.35 -31.47 -6.86
CA LEU A 362 -2.15 -32.61 -6.41
C LEU A 362 -3.44 -32.78 -7.24
N ARG A 363 -4.11 -31.70 -7.63
CA ARG A 363 -5.35 -31.75 -8.41
C ARG A 363 -5.15 -32.22 -9.85
N LYS A 364 -4.03 -31.82 -10.44
CA LYS A 364 -3.67 -32.22 -11.80
C LYS A 364 -2.89 -33.52 -11.84
N CYS A 365 -2.36 -33.98 -10.70
CA CYS A 365 -1.42 -35.10 -10.62
C CYS A 365 -0.20 -34.90 -11.53
N GLU A 366 0.29 -33.67 -11.61
CA GLU A 366 1.42 -33.26 -12.46
C GLU A 366 2.44 -32.48 -11.63
N ASP A 367 3.72 -32.61 -12.01
CA ASP A 367 4.80 -31.78 -11.46
C ASP A 367 4.83 -30.46 -12.23
N LEU A 368 4.44 -29.39 -11.56
CA LEU A 368 4.26 -28.07 -12.14
C LEU A 368 5.56 -27.22 -12.02
N LYS A 369 5.71 -26.24 -12.90
CA LYS A 369 6.71 -25.19 -12.73
C LYS A 369 6.11 -24.04 -11.91
N VAL A 370 6.79 -23.63 -10.84
CA VAL A 370 6.32 -22.55 -9.96
C VAL A 370 6.02 -21.26 -10.73
N ALA A 371 6.80 -20.96 -11.76
CA ALA A 371 6.57 -19.79 -12.61
C ALA A 371 5.23 -19.81 -13.36
N HIS A 372 4.58 -20.97 -13.48
CA HIS A 372 3.32 -21.13 -14.22
C HIS A 372 2.15 -21.50 -13.30
N VAL A 373 2.30 -21.40 -11.98
CA VAL A 373 1.26 -21.79 -11.01
C VAL A 373 -0.06 -21.09 -11.28
N PHE A 374 -0.04 -19.84 -11.72
CA PHE A 374 -1.26 -19.09 -12.01
C PHE A 374 -2.00 -19.66 -13.22
N GLU A 375 -1.32 -19.88 -14.34
CA GLU A 375 -1.92 -20.45 -15.57
C GLU A 375 -2.45 -21.85 -15.33
N GLU A 376 -1.70 -22.66 -14.59
CA GLU A 376 -2.09 -24.01 -14.22
C GLU A 376 -3.31 -24.03 -13.28
N PHE A 377 -3.36 -23.09 -12.33
CA PHE A 377 -4.52 -22.90 -11.47
C PHE A 377 -5.75 -22.50 -12.27
N LYS A 378 -5.60 -21.54 -13.20
CA LYS A 378 -6.68 -21.04 -14.04
C LYS A 378 -7.27 -22.20 -14.89
N GLY A 379 -6.41 -22.94 -15.60
CA GLY A 379 -6.84 -24.09 -16.41
C GLY A 379 -7.53 -25.18 -15.59
N TRP A 380 -6.99 -25.50 -14.40
CA TRP A 380 -7.63 -26.42 -13.48
C TRP A 380 -8.99 -25.91 -12.98
N TRP A 381 -9.06 -24.62 -12.56
CA TRP A 381 -10.30 -24.01 -12.06
C TRP A 381 -11.42 -24.04 -13.09
N GLU A 382 -11.14 -23.68 -14.32
CA GLU A 382 -12.09 -23.69 -15.43
C GLU A 382 -12.59 -25.13 -15.74
N SER A 383 -11.72 -26.12 -15.59
CA SER A 383 -12.06 -27.51 -15.82
C SER A 383 -12.78 -28.21 -14.66
N SER A 384 -12.67 -27.67 -13.43
CA SER A 384 -13.24 -28.30 -12.23
C SER A 384 -14.76 -28.35 -12.24
N GLY A 385 -15.41 -27.35 -12.86
CA GLY A 385 -16.87 -27.24 -12.95
C GLY A 385 -17.57 -27.04 -11.59
N LYS A 386 -16.81 -26.82 -10.51
CA LYS A 386 -17.33 -26.63 -9.15
C LYS A 386 -17.62 -25.17 -8.86
N GLY A 387 -18.48 -24.91 -7.87
CA GLY A 387 -18.76 -23.54 -7.40
C GLY A 387 -17.56 -22.90 -6.68
N THR A 388 -17.50 -21.57 -6.70
CA THR A 388 -16.43 -20.78 -6.10
C THR A 388 -16.26 -21.08 -4.61
N GLU A 389 -17.35 -21.10 -3.85
CA GLU A 389 -17.34 -21.40 -2.42
C GLU A 389 -16.79 -22.79 -2.13
N PHE A 390 -17.19 -23.79 -2.93
CA PHE A 390 -16.72 -25.17 -2.75
C PHE A 390 -15.21 -25.29 -2.92
N GLU A 391 -14.64 -24.68 -3.96
CA GLU A 391 -13.20 -24.75 -4.21
C GLU A 391 -12.40 -23.92 -3.20
N LEU A 392 -12.89 -22.75 -2.80
CA LEU A 392 -12.29 -21.96 -1.75
C LEU A 392 -12.28 -22.69 -0.40
N ALA A 393 -13.39 -23.36 -0.03
CA ALA A 393 -13.46 -24.15 1.19
C ALA A 393 -12.44 -25.31 1.18
N ARG A 394 -12.21 -25.92 0.02
CA ARG A 394 -11.19 -26.98 -0.15
C ARG A 394 -9.77 -26.45 0.00
N ILE A 395 -9.47 -25.29 -0.61
CA ILE A 395 -8.17 -24.64 -0.45
C ILE A 395 -7.93 -24.31 1.03
N THR A 396 -8.93 -23.74 1.72
CA THR A 396 -8.86 -23.41 3.15
C THR A 396 -8.67 -24.66 4.02
N SER A 397 -9.33 -25.76 3.69
CA SER A 397 -9.14 -27.05 4.39
C SER A 397 -7.73 -27.60 4.19
N THR A 398 -7.21 -27.56 2.96
CA THR A 398 -5.84 -27.98 2.63
C THR A 398 -4.81 -27.12 3.36
N ALA A 399 -5.09 -25.82 3.48
CA ALA A 399 -4.19 -24.88 4.20
C ALA A 399 -3.93 -25.31 5.65
N LYS A 400 -4.94 -25.86 6.36
CA LYS A 400 -4.78 -26.35 7.74
C LYS A 400 -3.76 -27.49 7.84
N HIS A 401 -3.75 -28.39 6.87
CA HIS A 401 -2.76 -29.47 6.80
C HIS A 401 -1.39 -28.93 6.43
N PHE A 402 -1.33 -28.02 5.46
CA PHE A 402 -0.09 -27.38 5.04
C PHE A 402 0.57 -26.54 6.16
N GLU A 403 -0.23 -25.93 7.03
CA GLU A 403 0.30 -25.27 8.24
C GLU A 403 1.03 -26.27 9.15
N THR A 404 0.49 -27.48 9.33
CA THR A 404 1.16 -28.53 10.11
C THR A 404 2.47 -28.97 9.44
N PHE A 405 2.53 -28.95 8.12
CA PHE A 405 3.77 -29.20 7.39
C PHE A 405 4.81 -28.10 7.61
N LEU A 406 4.40 -26.83 7.56
CA LEU A 406 5.28 -25.69 7.79
C LEU A 406 5.75 -25.60 9.25
N LEU A 407 4.85 -25.89 10.21
CA LEU A 407 5.06 -25.81 11.64
C LEU A 407 4.70 -27.14 12.31
N PRO A 408 5.53 -28.18 12.15
CA PRO A 408 5.20 -29.50 12.64
C PRO A 408 5.14 -29.53 14.17
N ASN A 409 3.99 -29.94 14.71
CA ASN A 409 3.81 -30.20 16.12
C ASN A 409 4.31 -31.60 16.50
N GLN A 410 4.54 -31.82 17.82
CA GLN A 410 5.00 -33.13 18.32
C GLN A 410 3.85 -34.00 18.84
N THR A 411 2.62 -33.54 18.78
CA THR A 411 1.46 -34.17 19.39
C THR A 411 0.63 -34.99 18.43
N SER A 412 0.76 -34.75 17.12
CA SER A 412 0.01 -35.48 16.08
C SER A 412 0.93 -36.37 15.24
N ARG A 413 0.35 -37.45 14.69
CA ARG A 413 1.07 -38.36 13.77
C ARG A 413 1.57 -37.58 12.53
N LEU A 414 0.74 -36.71 11.99
CA LEU A 414 1.08 -35.88 10.85
C LEU A 414 2.24 -34.91 11.21
N GLY A 415 2.17 -34.25 12.38
CA GLY A 415 3.23 -33.37 12.81
C GLY A 415 4.58 -34.08 13.01
N LEU A 416 4.58 -35.26 13.61
CA LEU A 416 5.79 -36.08 13.75
C LEU A 416 6.35 -36.52 12.39
N PHE A 417 5.47 -36.90 11.45
CA PHE A 417 5.87 -37.25 10.09
C PHE A 417 6.50 -36.03 9.38
N CYS A 418 5.83 -34.89 9.40
CA CYS A 418 6.31 -33.65 8.76
C CYS A 418 7.66 -33.20 9.34
N ARG A 419 7.86 -33.33 10.66
CA ARG A 419 9.13 -33.03 11.30
C ARG A 419 10.27 -33.93 10.80
N ARG A 420 10.00 -35.21 10.64
CA ARG A 420 10.99 -36.16 10.08
C ARG A 420 11.31 -35.83 8.63
N MET A 421 10.30 -35.46 7.83
CA MET A 421 10.47 -35.03 6.44
C MET A 421 11.35 -33.79 6.36
N GLN A 422 11.15 -32.81 7.25
CA GLN A 422 11.98 -31.61 7.31
C GLN A 422 13.44 -31.93 7.69
N LEU A 423 13.64 -32.83 8.66
CA LEU A 423 15.00 -33.27 9.06
C LEU A 423 15.74 -33.99 7.93
N LEU A 424 15.01 -34.72 7.08
CA LEU A 424 15.55 -35.44 5.92
C LEU A 424 15.66 -34.56 4.67
N ASP A 425 15.25 -33.28 4.75
CA ASP A 425 15.14 -32.34 3.61
C ASP A 425 14.38 -32.95 2.40
N THR A 426 13.35 -33.77 2.69
CA THR A 426 12.55 -34.47 1.67
C THR A 426 11.26 -33.70 1.42
N SER A 427 11.15 -33.07 0.25
CA SER A 427 9.99 -32.21 -0.11
C SER A 427 9.08 -32.80 -1.19
N THR A 428 9.49 -33.89 -1.85
CA THR A 428 8.76 -34.51 -2.97
C THR A 428 7.37 -35.04 -2.59
N LEU A 429 7.18 -35.42 -1.31
CA LEU A 429 5.89 -35.92 -0.82
C LEU A 429 4.95 -34.81 -0.33
N THR A 430 5.37 -33.54 -0.32
CA THR A 430 4.57 -32.43 0.20
C THR A 430 3.19 -32.30 -0.45
N PRO A 431 3.01 -32.48 -1.78
CA PRO A 431 1.68 -32.39 -2.37
C PRO A 431 0.71 -33.47 -1.90
N VAL A 432 1.22 -34.63 -1.45
CA VAL A 432 0.42 -35.81 -1.10
C VAL A 432 0.11 -35.88 0.40
N VAL A 433 0.88 -35.17 1.23
CA VAL A 433 0.73 -35.09 2.70
C VAL A 433 -0.27 -34.02 3.11
#